data_63b2af19464992111d6d90077a260ad4
#
_entry.id   63b2af19464992111d6d90077a260ad4
#
_cell.length_a   1.000
_cell.length_b   1.000
_cell.length_c   1.000
_cell.angle_alpha   90.00
_cell.angle_beta   90.00
_cell.angle_gamma   90.00
#
_symmetry.space_group_name_H-M   'P 1'
#
loop_
_entity.id
_entity.type
_entity.pdbx_description
1 polymer ?
#
loop_
_entity_poly.entity_id
_entity_poly.type
_entity_poly.pdbx_seq_one_letter_code
_entity_poly.pdbx_strand_id
1 'polypeptide(L)'
;EQLTVQVDRPATILIPTMAGVRVSSDKGLTALLVAVLVMCGGRLAAASNLVPAVYVFGDSTVDVGMNVTLPLPYGIDLPHDFLPTGRVSNGYNLADYISRQLGFKNSPPPYLSLTPHTSHQILRGLGGVSYASGGSGILNNTLIMETSISLAEQVKFFADTKLQMTQYARGKDSGAALDELLAESLFLISAGGNDFFLHIANPDSSDSIFQENLLSNFTKHVQTLYDLGARRFGIVGVPPVGCVPAVRVRVPFGLCLPHANKIVREFNSMVGEMMANFSTDPEQPGSGMTYSVGSSYNVLMNFTRDPTANGFTVVRRACCGDGLLGAENPCKHNSTVCRNRATHLYWDFAHSTQATAEKGAAIIFNAPVEENFTAPINFQQLVSPRQHGSGGFSSA
;
A
#
# COMPACT_ATOMS: atom_id res chain seq x y z
N GLU A 1 17.05 20.66 -55.42
CA GLU A 1 15.57 20.60 -55.40
C GLU A 1 15.07 21.02 -54.05
N GLN A 2 14.48 22.23 -53.97
CA GLN A 2 13.89 22.79 -52.75
C GLN A 2 12.47 22.30 -52.62
N LEU A 3 12.16 21.60 -51.53
CA LEU A 3 10.80 21.24 -51.11
C LEU A 3 10.27 22.37 -50.26
N THR A 4 9.32 23.14 -50.76
CA THR A 4 8.50 24.10 -50.06
C THR A 4 7.45 23.41 -49.25
N VAL A 5 7.47 23.57 -47.92
CA VAL A 5 6.42 23.14 -47.01
C VAL A 5 5.35 24.23 -46.95
N GLN A 6 4.14 23.86 -47.38
CA GLN A 6 2.95 24.72 -47.29
C GLN A 6 2.34 24.57 -45.90
N VAL A 7 2.25 25.69 -45.15
CA VAL A 7 1.65 25.76 -43.82
C VAL A 7 0.17 26.06 -43.97
N ASP A 8 -0.70 25.12 -43.64
CA ASP A 8 -2.14 25.30 -43.59
C ASP A 8 -2.56 26.18 -42.40
N ARG A 9 -3.41 27.17 -42.68
CA ARG A 9 -3.97 28.10 -41.67
C ARG A 9 -5.02 27.39 -40.81
N PRO A 10 -5.15 27.74 -39.52
CA PRO A 10 -6.19 27.17 -38.67
C PRO A 10 -7.60 27.69 -39.05
N ALA A 11 -8.55 26.80 -39.06
CA ALA A 11 -9.98 27.09 -39.32
C ALA A 11 -10.58 27.99 -38.25
N THR A 12 -11.20 29.08 -38.70
CA THR A 12 -11.93 30.01 -37.84
C THR A 12 -13.27 29.38 -37.46
N ILE A 13 -13.50 29.13 -36.18
CA ILE A 13 -14.77 28.67 -35.63
C ILE A 13 -15.70 29.90 -35.53
N LEU A 14 -16.75 29.91 -36.37
CA LEU A 14 -17.86 30.90 -36.31
C LEU A 14 -18.75 30.57 -35.10
N ILE A 15 -18.79 31.46 -34.11
CA ILE A 15 -19.73 31.42 -33.01
C ILE A 15 -21.06 32.06 -33.50
N PRO A 16 -22.20 31.37 -33.44
CA PRO A 16 -23.48 31.98 -33.80
C PRO A 16 -23.90 33.03 -32.75
N THR A 17 -24.11 34.25 -33.19
CA THR A 17 -24.72 35.33 -32.38
C THR A 17 -26.16 35.00 -32.09
N MET A 18 -26.49 34.77 -30.82
CA MET A 18 -27.86 34.66 -30.36
C MET A 18 -28.53 36.03 -30.43
N ALA A 19 -29.61 36.08 -31.21
CA ALA A 19 -30.50 37.25 -31.33
C ALA A 19 -31.21 37.52 -29.99
N GLY A 20 -31.40 38.80 -29.69
CA GLY A 20 -31.83 39.35 -28.41
C GLY A 20 -33.10 38.75 -27.83
N VAL A 21 -32.97 38.24 -26.64
CA VAL A 21 -34.06 37.99 -25.70
C VAL A 21 -34.30 39.29 -24.90
N ARG A 22 -35.43 39.95 -25.09
CA ARG A 22 -35.86 41.04 -24.20
C ARG A 22 -36.23 40.46 -22.85
N VAL A 23 -35.40 40.71 -21.83
CA VAL A 23 -35.71 40.36 -20.44
C VAL A 23 -36.61 41.46 -19.86
N SER A 24 -37.88 41.10 -19.59
CA SER A 24 -38.78 41.88 -18.74
C SER A 24 -38.22 41.90 -17.32
N SER A 25 -38.10 43.10 -16.74
CA SER A 25 -37.53 43.28 -15.39
C SER A 25 -38.52 42.87 -14.30
N ASP A 26 -38.56 41.57 -14.00
CA ASP A 26 -39.29 41.07 -12.85
C ASP A 26 -38.25 40.70 -11.75
N LYS A 27 -38.06 41.65 -10.83
CA LYS A 27 -37.03 41.55 -9.76
C LYS A 27 -37.22 40.34 -8.82
N GLY A 28 -38.41 39.72 -8.84
CA GLY A 28 -38.73 38.54 -8.06
C GLY A 28 -38.16 37.25 -8.67
N LEU A 29 -38.17 37.14 -10.00
CA LEU A 29 -37.74 35.93 -10.71
C LEU A 29 -36.20 35.79 -10.72
N THR A 30 -35.50 36.96 -10.80
CA THR A 30 -34.02 36.99 -10.77
C THR A 30 -33.49 36.62 -9.40
N ALA A 31 -34.17 37.04 -8.32
CA ALA A 31 -33.78 36.64 -6.94
C ALA A 31 -34.00 35.15 -6.70
N LEU A 32 -35.04 34.54 -7.25
CA LEU A 32 -35.31 33.10 -7.12
C LEU A 32 -34.31 32.26 -7.92
N LEU A 33 -33.94 32.69 -9.13
CA LEU A 33 -32.91 31.99 -9.93
C LEU A 33 -31.52 32.06 -9.31
N VAL A 34 -31.15 33.19 -8.70
CA VAL A 34 -29.86 33.32 -7.98
C VAL A 34 -29.91 32.49 -6.70
N ALA A 35 -31.01 32.43 -5.96
CA ALA A 35 -31.17 31.60 -4.79
C ALA A 35 -31.13 30.10 -5.12
N VAL A 36 -31.73 29.66 -6.23
CA VAL A 36 -31.67 28.27 -6.70
C VAL A 36 -30.25 27.91 -7.19
N LEU A 37 -29.55 28.82 -7.87
CA LEU A 37 -28.16 28.63 -8.26
C LEU A 37 -27.21 28.60 -7.06
N VAL A 38 -27.46 29.33 -5.99
CA VAL A 38 -26.70 29.28 -4.74
C VAL A 38 -27.03 28.03 -3.92
N MET A 39 -28.28 27.54 -3.99
CA MET A 39 -28.66 26.28 -3.31
C MET A 39 -28.27 25.03 -4.11
N CYS A 40 -28.20 25.08 -5.45
CA CYS A 40 -27.66 24.02 -6.30
C CYS A 40 -26.16 24.13 -6.50
N GLY A 41 -25.53 25.22 -6.08
CA GLY A 41 -24.07 25.34 -5.88
C GLY A 41 -23.62 24.49 -4.68
N GLY A 42 -24.09 23.24 -4.62
CA GLY A 42 -23.50 22.25 -3.77
C GLY A 42 -22.00 22.28 -4.06
N ARG A 43 -21.20 22.68 -3.07
CA ARG A 43 -19.77 22.47 -3.06
C ARG A 43 -19.57 21.06 -3.61
N LEU A 44 -19.00 20.93 -4.79
CA LEU A 44 -18.21 19.77 -5.13
C LEU A 44 -17.14 19.74 -4.04
N ALA A 45 -17.46 19.12 -2.89
CA ALA A 45 -16.49 18.79 -1.90
C ALA A 45 -15.52 17.90 -2.67
N ALA A 46 -14.33 18.40 -2.97
CA ALA A 46 -13.24 17.57 -3.40
C ALA A 46 -13.21 16.42 -2.37
N ALA A 47 -13.36 15.18 -2.85
CA ALA A 47 -13.38 14.03 -1.97
C ALA A 47 -12.12 14.14 -1.09
N SER A 48 -12.32 14.41 0.20
CA SER A 48 -11.20 14.49 1.14
C SER A 48 -10.66 13.09 1.30
N ASN A 49 -9.34 12.95 1.37
CA ASN A 49 -8.72 11.68 1.72
C ASN A 49 -9.31 11.16 3.04
N LEU A 50 -9.49 9.84 3.15
CA LEU A 50 -10.05 9.21 4.35
C LEU A 50 -9.14 9.33 5.58
N VAL A 51 -7.85 9.59 5.35
CA VAL A 51 -6.82 9.81 6.39
C VAL A 51 -5.93 10.98 5.98
N PRO A 52 -5.31 11.70 6.93
CA PRO A 52 -4.38 12.79 6.61
C PRO A 52 -3.14 12.33 5.84
N ALA A 53 -2.60 11.17 6.23
CA ALA A 53 -1.37 10.62 5.65
C ALA A 53 -1.35 9.09 5.68
N VAL A 54 -0.49 8.50 4.83
CA VAL A 54 -0.15 7.08 4.84
C VAL A 54 1.36 6.94 5.07
N TYR A 55 1.77 6.22 6.10
CA TYR A 55 3.16 5.87 6.35
C TYR A 55 3.36 4.40 6.03
N VAL A 56 4.21 4.10 5.04
CA VAL A 56 4.37 2.74 4.49
C VAL A 56 5.72 2.17 4.92
N PHE A 57 5.71 0.96 5.48
CA PHE A 57 6.89 0.21 5.92
C PHE A 57 6.85 -1.20 5.34
N GLY A 58 8.01 -1.77 5.09
CA GLY A 58 8.09 -3.16 4.67
C GLY A 58 9.11 -3.42 3.58
N ASP A 59 8.78 -4.39 2.73
CA ASP A 59 9.67 -4.94 1.72
C ASP A 59 9.24 -4.56 0.28
N SER A 60 9.73 -5.35 -0.69
CA SER A 60 9.43 -5.14 -2.12
C SER A 60 7.95 -5.19 -2.49
N THR A 61 7.07 -5.73 -1.65
CA THR A 61 5.63 -5.81 -1.91
C THR A 61 4.96 -4.43 -1.89
N VAL A 62 5.57 -3.48 -1.17
CA VAL A 62 5.07 -2.11 -0.97
C VAL A 62 6.11 -1.02 -1.24
N ASP A 63 7.35 -1.36 -1.62
CA ASP A 63 8.40 -0.42 -2.01
C ASP A 63 8.03 0.28 -3.32
N VAL A 64 8.24 1.60 -3.36
CA VAL A 64 7.97 2.46 -4.53
C VAL A 64 9.22 3.13 -5.09
N GLY A 65 10.40 2.74 -4.58
CA GLY A 65 11.70 3.21 -5.04
C GLY A 65 12.53 3.89 -3.96
N MET A 66 12.63 3.28 -2.78
CA MET A 66 13.34 3.82 -1.65
C MET A 66 14.81 4.10 -1.96
N ASN A 67 15.51 3.12 -2.49
CA ASN A 67 16.94 3.18 -2.79
C ASN A 67 17.36 2.41 -4.05
N VAL A 68 16.42 1.76 -4.72
CA VAL A 68 16.65 1.01 -5.96
C VAL A 68 15.68 1.47 -7.03
N THR A 69 16.20 1.69 -8.22
CA THR A 69 15.39 1.89 -9.42
C THR A 69 15.59 0.69 -10.36
N LEU A 70 14.47 0.15 -10.83
CA LEU A 70 14.44 -1.03 -11.67
C LEU A 70 14.16 -0.64 -13.13
N PRO A 71 14.98 -1.12 -14.08
CA PRO A 71 14.73 -0.89 -15.50
C PRO A 71 13.56 -1.73 -15.99
N LEU A 72 13.07 -1.41 -17.18
CA LEU A 72 12.15 -2.31 -17.91
C LEU A 72 12.70 -3.75 -17.94
N PRO A 73 11.82 -4.74 -17.81
CA PRO A 73 10.36 -4.68 -17.94
C PRO A 73 9.61 -4.39 -16.62
N TYR A 74 10.30 -4.11 -15.52
CA TYR A 74 9.61 -3.61 -14.32
C TYR A 74 8.93 -2.28 -14.63
N GLY A 75 7.66 -2.16 -14.22
CA GLY A 75 6.87 -0.97 -14.50
C GLY A 75 6.40 -0.80 -15.95
N ILE A 76 6.45 -1.85 -16.77
CA ILE A 76 6.07 -1.81 -18.20
C ILE A 76 4.65 -1.28 -18.46
N ASP A 77 3.78 -1.35 -17.46
CA ASP A 77 2.40 -0.86 -17.51
C ASP A 77 2.22 0.47 -16.77
N LEU A 78 3.29 1.08 -16.27
CA LEU A 78 3.26 2.43 -15.69
C LEU A 78 3.36 3.51 -16.77
N PRO A 79 2.82 4.72 -16.50
CA PRO A 79 3.12 5.90 -17.32
C PRO A 79 4.63 6.20 -17.38
N HIS A 80 5.10 6.78 -18.49
CA HIS A 80 6.54 7.03 -18.70
C HIS A 80 7.21 7.89 -17.65
N ASP A 81 6.48 8.80 -17.03
CA ASP A 81 6.97 9.68 -15.95
C ASP A 81 7.22 8.93 -14.62
N PHE A 82 6.82 7.65 -14.54
CA PHE A 82 7.11 6.75 -13.42
C PHE A 82 8.32 5.83 -13.66
N LEU A 83 8.98 5.94 -14.80
CA LEU A 83 10.11 5.09 -15.15
C LEU A 83 11.43 5.84 -15.04
N PRO A 84 12.52 5.19 -14.60
CA PRO A 84 12.55 3.83 -14.02
C PRO A 84 11.83 3.77 -12.67
N THR A 85 11.28 2.60 -12.34
CA THR A 85 10.48 2.39 -11.13
C THR A 85 11.25 1.67 -10.04
N GLY A 86 10.86 1.88 -8.77
CA GLY A 86 11.29 1.01 -7.66
C GLY A 86 10.30 -0.13 -7.35
N ARG A 87 9.18 -0.18 -8.04
CA ARG A 87 8.16 -1.21 -7.83
C ARG A 87 8.58 -2.53 -8.47
N VAL A 88 8.64 -3.59 -7.68
CA VAL A 88 8.99 -4.93 -8.16
C VAL A 88 7.73 -5.60 -8.75
N SER A 89 7.19 -5.00 -9.81
CA SER A 89 5.95 -5.42 -10.48
C SER A 89 5.95 -4.92 -11.93
N ASN A 90 4.98 -5.35 -12.73
CA ASN A 90 4.73 -4.75 -14.05
C ASN A 90 4.12 -3.34 -13.97
N GLY A 91 3.65 -2.92 -12.79
CA GLY A 91 2.98 -1.65 -12.61
C GLY A 91 2.87 -1.25 -11.15
N TYR A 92 1.72 -0.75 -10.75
CA TYR A 92 1.42 -0.35 -9.37
C TYR A 92 1.41 -1.55 -8.42
N ASN A 93 1.85 -1.33 -7.18
CA ASN A 93 1.90 -2.35 -6.13
C ASN A 93 0.75 -2.20 -5.10
N LEU A 94 0.80 -3.01 -4.03
CA LEU A 94 -0.23 -3.03 -3.00
C LEU A 94 -0.39 -1.67 -2.29
N ALA A 95 0.73 -0.98 -1.99
CA ALA A 95 0.68 0.32 -1.32
C ALA A 95 0.01 1.39 -2.19
N ASP A 96 0.21 1.36 -3.51
CA ASP A 96 -0.47 2.27 -4.43
C ASP A 96 -1.98 2.08 -4.39
N TYR A 97 -2.45 0.81 -4.46
CA TYR A 97 -3.88 0.53 -4.52
C TYR A 97 -4.58 0.77 -3.18
N ILE A 98 -3.95 0.47 -2.04
CA ILE A 98 -4.48 0.85 -0.72
C ILE A 98 -4.56 2.37 -0.62
N SER A 99 -3.52 3.11 -1.03
CA SER A 99 -3.52 4.57 -1.03
C SER A 99 -4.65 5.15 -1.90
N ARG A 100 -4.93 4.54 -3.06
CA ARG A 100 -6.06 4.94 -3.93
C ARG A 100 -7.42 4.73 -3.26
N GLN A 101 -7.62 3.64 -2.54
CA GLN A 101 -8.83 3.42 -1.75
C GLN A 101 -9.03 4.50 -0.67
N LEU A 102 -7.93 5.07 -0.18
CA LEU A 102 -7.94 6.17 0.80
C LEU A 102 -8.15 7.55 0.18
N GLY A 103 -8.23 7.65 -1.16
CA GLY A 103 -8.43 8.90 -1.89
C GLY A 103 -7.14 9.55 -2.42
N PHE A 104 -5.96 8.98 -2.17
CA PHE A 104 -4.71 9.45 -2.73
C PHE A 104 -4.53 8.97 -4.18
N LYS A 105 -3.71 9.68 -4.96
CA LYS A 105 -3.43 9.30 -6.35
C LYS A 105 -2.66 7.97 -6.43
N ASN A 106 -1.67 7.78 -5.57
CA ASN A 106 -0.81 6.59 -5.47
C ASN A 106 -0.23 6.50 -4.05
N SER A 107 0.64 5.51 -3.78
CA SER A 107 1.49 5.48 -2.59
C SER A 107 2.20 6.81 -2.36
N PRO A 108 2.45 7.21 -1.10
CA PRO A 108 3.29 8.37 -0.81
C PRO A 108 4.70 8.20 -1.38
N PRO A 109 5.45 9.32 -1.56
CA PRO A 109 6.79 9.27 -2.11
C PRO A 109 7.76 8.51 -1.20
N PRO A 110 8.80 7.86 -1.76
CA PRO A 110 9.81 7.20 -0.96
C PRO A 110 10.69 8.21 -0.22
N TYR A 111 11.06 7.89 1.02
CA TYR A 111 11.78 8.80 1.92
C TYR A 111 13.06 9.40 1.32
N LEU A 112 13.89 8.58 0.70
CA LEU A 112 15.16 9.04 0.12
C LEU A 112 15.00 9.91 -1.13
N SER A 113 13.81 10.01 -1.71
CA SER A 113 13.52 10.93 -2.83
C SER A 113 13.04 12.31 -2.36
N LEU A 114 12.88 12.52 -1.07
CA LEU A 114 12.35 13.77 -0.54
C LEU A 114 13.38 14.91 -0.71
N THR A 115 12.87 16.05 -1.13
CA THR A 115 13.62 17.31 -1.26
C THR A 115 12.94 18.39 -0.42
N PRO A 116 13.60 19.50 -0.11
CA PRO A 116 12.95 20.61 0.60
C PRO A 116 11.65 21.10 -0.06
N HIS A 117 11.55 20.99 -1.38
CA HIS A 117 10.35 21.39 -2.12
C HIS A 117 9.21 20.36 -1.98
N THR A 118 9.52 19.05 -2.09
CA THR A 118 8.53 17.97 -2.03
C THR A 118 8.12 17.61 -0.60
N SER A 119 8.93 17.91 0.40
CA SER A 119 8.67 17.60 1.82
C SER A 119 7.72 18.58 2.51
N HIS A 120 7.37 19.72 1.91
CA HIS A 120 6.55 20.75 2.56
C HIS A 120 5.20 20.24 3.08
N GLN A 121 4.48 19.40 2.31
CA GLN A 121 3.22 18.81 2.77
C GLN A 121 3.46 17.79 3.88
N ILE A 122 4.50 16.99 3.75
CA ILE A 122 4.89 15.95 4.72
C ILE A 122 5.20 16.59 6.07
N LEU A 123 5.95 17.69 6.09
CA LEU A 123 6.27 18.44 7.32
C LEU A 123 5.01 19.01 8.01
N ARG A 124 3.92 19.13 7.28
CA ARG A 124 2.59 19.50 7.83
C ARG A 124 1.75 18.29 8.24
N GLY A 125 2.29 17.08 8.21
CA GLY A 125 1.57 15.84 8.55
C GLY A 125 0.60 15.36 7.48
N LEU A 126 0.76 15.79 6.22
CA LEU A 126 -0.16 15.48 5.13
C LEU A 126 0.49 14.57 4.08
N GLY A 127 -0.31 13.67 3.49
CA GLY A 127 0.11 12.78 2.40
C GLY A 127 0.92 11.57 2.84
N GLY A 128 1.94 11.75 3.68
CA GLY A 128 2.76 10.67 4.23
C GLY A 128 4.03 10.36 3.45
N VAL A 129 4.71 9.28 3.84
CA VAL A 129 6.01 8.84 3.31
C VAL A 129 6.06 7.33 3.22
N SER A 130 6.69 6.77 2.17
CA SER A 130 7.04 5.36 2.09
C SER A 130 8.50 5.15 2.53
N TYR A 131 8.69 4.30 3.52
CA TYR A 131 10.00 3.85 4.02
C TYR A 131 10.33 2.43 3.57
N ALA A 132 9.38 1.76 2.91
CA ALA A 132 9.54 0.38 2.47
C ALA A 132 10.72 0.23 1.53
N SER A 133 11.50 -0.85 1.70
CA SER A 133 12.71 -1.14 0.94
C SER A 133 12.73 -2.58 0.45
N GLY A 134 12.90 -2.78 -0.85
CA GLY A 134 13.01 -4.09 -1.46
C GLY A 134 14.11 -4.93 -0.82
N GLY A 135 13.82 -6.22 -0.59
CA GLY A 135 14.77 -7.16 0.01
C GLY A 135 14.91 -7.09 1.53
N SER A 136 14.21 -6.15 2.21
CA SER A 136 14.24 -6.07 3.67
C SER A 136 13.35 -7.13 4.32
N GLY A 137 13.70 -7.51 5.55
CA GLY A 137 12.87 -8.34 6.42
C GLY A 137 12.53 -7.64 7.74
N ILE A 138 11.82 -8.36 8.58
CA ILE A 138 11.54 -7.98 9.97
C ILE A 138 12.85 -8.00 10.79
N LEU A 139 13.69 -9.02 10.56
CA LEU A 139 14.99 -9.12 11.21
C LEU A 139 16.02 -8.20 10.55
N ASN A 140 16.89 -7.61 11.36
CA ASN A 140 17.90 -6.67 10.87
C ASN A 140 18.93 -7.28 9.93
N ASN A 141 19.18 -8.58 10.02
CA ASN A 141 20.09 -9.34 9.17
C ASN A 141 19.41 -9.92 7.92
N THR A 142 18.10 -9.77 7.77
CA THR A 142 17.38 -10.15 6.56
C THR A 142 17.48 -9.03 5.53
N LEU A 143 18.59 -9.02 4.80
CA LEU A 143 18.86 -8.07 3.72
C LEU A 143 19.21 -8.87 2.46
N ILE A 144 18.26 -9.00 1.54
CA ILE A 144 18.46 -9.79 0.29
C ILE A 144 19.41 -9.08 -0.68
N MET A 145 19.48 -7.75 -0.61
CA MET A 145 20.37 -6.91 -1.41
C MET A 145 21.22 -6.04 -0.47
N GLU A 146 22.45 -5.73 -0.86
CA GLU A 146 23.32 -4.81 -0.10
C GLU A 146 22.71 -3.44 0.13
N THR A 147 21.83 -3.02 -0.77
CA THR A 147 21.10 -1.74 -0.69
C THR A 147 19.82 -1.82 0.14
N SER A 148 19.40 -3.00 0.61
CA SER A 148 18.19 -3.14 1.41
C SER A 148 18.30 -2.39 2.74
N ILE A 149 17.21 -1.73 3.16
CA ILE A 149 17.12 -0.97 4.41
C ILE A 149 16.20 -1.74 5.35
N SER A 150 16.74 -2.21 6.49
CA SER A 150 16.00 -3.03 7.45
C SER A 150 14.76 -2.32 7.99
N LEU A 151 13.76 -3.10 8.43
CA LEU A 151 12.54 -2.52 9.03
C LEU A 151 12.86 -1.62 10.24
N ALA A 152 13.89 -1.98 11.03
CA ALA A 152 14.34 -1.14 12.14
C ALA A 152 14.87 0.23 11.67
N GLU A 153 15.60 0.27 10.57
CA GLU A 153 16.11 1.53 10.01
C GLU A 153 14.97 2.36 9.38
N GLN A 154 13.99 1.72 8.75
CA GLN A 154 12.79 2.38 8.25
C GLN A 154 12.02 3.08 9.38
N VAL A 155 11.91 2.44 10.55
CA VAL A 155 11.28 3.04 11.75
C VAL A 155 12.08 4.24 12.27
N LYS A 156 13.43 4.20 12.21
CA LYS A 156 14.27 5.36 12.56
C LYS A 156 14.06 6.52 11.59
N PHE A 157 13.97 6.27 10.28
CA PHE A 157 13.66 7.32 9.31
C PHE A 157 12.29 7.97 9.58
N PHE A 158 11.31 7.21 10.05
CA PHE A 158 10.06 7.81 10.50
C PHE A 158 10.25 8.67 11.76
N ALA A 159 11.07 8.24 12.72
CA ALA A 159 11.39 9.05 13.91
C ALA A 159 12.04 10.38 13.50
N ASP A 160 12.97 10.36 12.54
CA ASP A 160 13.57 11.58 11.98
C ASP A 160 12.54 12.47 11.28
N THR A 161 11.61 11.87 10.53
CA THR A 161 10.50 12.61 9.91
C THR A 161 9.64 13.29 10.98
N LYS A 162 9.23 12.57 12.04
CA LYS A 162 8.46 13.15 13.15
C LYS A 162 9.20 14.30 13.83
N LEU A 163 10.51 14.14 14.04
CA LEU A 163 11.34 15.20 14.61
C LEU A 163 11.32 16.47 13.74
N GLN A 164 11.46 16.32 12.43
CA GLN A 164 11.41 17.44 11.48
C GLN A 164 10.01 18.08 11.46
N MET A 165 8.93 17.28 11.49
CA MET A 165 7.55 17.76 11.59
C MET A 165 7.34 18.58 12.88
N THR A 166 7.85 18.10 14.01
CA THR A 166 7.79 18.80 15.31
C THR A 166 8.54 20.12 15.26
N GLN A 167 9.72 20.17 14.61
CA GLN A 167 10.49 21.39 14.45
C GLN A 167 9.80 22.39 13.49
N TYR A 168 9.11 21.89 12.48
CA TYR A 168 8.38 22.73 11.51
C TYR A 168 7.11 23.32 12.14
N ALA A 169 6.40 22.56 12.96
CA ALA A 169 5.20 22.97 13.66
C ALA A 169 5.53 23.87 14.85
N ARG A 170 5.78 25.16 14.62
CA ARG A 170 6.13 26.13 15.68
C ARG A 170 4.86 26.70 16.34
N GLY A 171 4.70 26.55 17.67
CA GLY A 171 3.62 27.14 18.46
C GLY A 171 3.19 26.27 19.65
N LYS A 172 2.43 26.85 20.63
CA LYS A 172 2.05 26.17 21.86
C LYS A 172 1.13 24.94 21.65
N ASP A 173 0.32 24.93 20.58
CA ASP A 173 -0.65 23.87 20.28
C ASP A 173 -0.19 22.94 19.15
N SER A 174 1.01 23.15 18.61
CA SER A 174 1.50 22.43 17.45
C SER A 174 1.83 20.96 17.73
N GLY A 175 2.23 20.62 18.95
CA GLY A 175 2.52 19.23 19.34
C GLY A 175 1.25 18.38 19.38
N ALA A 176 0.20 18.87 20.03
CA ALA A 176 -1.07 18.15 20.12
C ALA A 176 -1.73 17.96 18.73
N ALA A 177 -1.69 18.98 17.87
CA ALA A 177 -2.21 18.87 16.51
C ALA A 177 -1.42 17.85 15.65
N LEU A 178 -0.11 17.76 15.82
CA LEU A 178 0.71 16.76 15.14
C LEU A 178 0.41 15.35 15.65
N ASP A 179 0.29 15.16 16.96
CA ASP A 179 -0.05 13.87 17.55
C ASP A 179 -1.44 13.39 17.10
N GLU A 180 -2.42 14.31 16.97
CA GLU A 180 -3.74 14.02 16.40
C GLU A 180 -3.64 13.59 14.94
N LEU A 181 -2.90 14.34 14.11
CA LEU A 181 -2.67 13.97 12.69
C LEU A 181 -2.02 12.59 12.55
N LEU A 182 -1.02 12.27 13.36
CA LEU A 182 -0.39 10.96 13.36
C LEU A 182 -1.35 9.86 13.82
N ALA A 183 -2.15 10.14 14.86
CA ALA A 183 -3.14 9.19 15.37
C ALA A 183 -4.27 8.88 14.34
N GLU A 184 -4.59 9.83 13.47
CA GLU A 184 -5.56 9.65 12.40
C GLU A 184 -4.98 9.09 11.12
N SER A 185 -3.65 9.09 10.95
CA SER A 185 -2.95 8.58 9.80
C SER A 185 -2.91 7.04 9.78
N LEU A 186 -2.80 6.45 8.58
CA LEU A 186 -2.63 5.02 8.42
C LEU A 186 -1.14 4.66 8.42
N PHE A 187 -0.75 3.70 9.28
CA PHE A 187 0.55 3.06 9.30
C PHE A 187 0.42 1.67 8.65
N LEU A 188 0.84 1.57 7.40
CA LEU A 188 0.77 0.35 6.59
C LEU A 188 2.09 -0.42 6.70
N ILE A 189 2.04 -1.68 7.14
CA ILE A 189 3.23 -2.53 7.28
C ILE A 189 3.01 -3.83 6.50
N SER A 190 3.95 -4.15 5.59
CA SER A 190 3.98 -5.41 4.84
C SER A 190 5.42 -5.92 4.79
N ALA A 191 5.76 -6.87 5.66
CA ALA A 191 7.12 -7.41 5.81
C ALA A 191 7.09 -8.87 6.29
N GLY A 192 8.22 -9.55 6.15
CA GLY A 192 8.42 -10.91 6.65
C GLY A 192 8.63 -11.96 5.55
N GLY A 193 8.20 -11.69 4.32
CA GLY A 193 8.38 -12.63 3.21
C GLY A 193 9.83 -13.04 3.01
N ASN A 194 10.75 -12.10 3.07
CA ASN A 194 12.19 -12.34 2.89
C ASN A 194 12.80 -13.15 4.04
N ASP A 195 12.34 -12.94 5.27
CA ASP A 195 12.76 -13.74 6.43
C ASP A 195 12.42 -15.22 6.22
N PHE A 196 11.20 -15.52 5.78
CA PHE A 196 10.77 -16.88 5.47
C PHE A 196 11.53 -17.48 4.29
N PHE A 197 11.82 -16.71 3.23
CA PHE A 197 12.64 -17.20 2.11
C PHE A 197 14.03 -17.63 2.56
N LEU A 198 14.69 -16.84 3.41
CA LEU A 198 16.01 -17.17 3.93
C LEU A 198 15.95 -18.39 4.86
N HIS A 199 14.98 -18.43 5.78
CA HIS A 199 14.82 -19.55 6.71
C HIS A 199 14.53 -20.87 5.99
N ILE A 200 13.64 -20.87 4.98
CA ILE A 200 13.34 -22.08 4.19
C ILE A 200 14.55 -22.53 3.37
N ALA A 201 15.34 -21.59 2.85
CA ALA A 201 16.51 -21.91 2.05
C ALA A 201 17.68 -22.46 2.90
N ASN A 202 17.89 -21.88 4.08
CA ASN A 202 19.00 -22.20 4.99
C ASN A 202 18.53 -22.04 6.44
N PRO A 203 17.84 -23.05 7.01
CA PRO A 203 17.37 -22.96 8.38
C PRO A 203 18.56 -22.96 9.36
N ASP A 204 18.68 -21.90 10.14
CA ASP A 204 19.70 -21.71 11.18
C ASP A 204 19.19 -22.07 12.59
N SER A 205 17.88 -22.27 12.71
CA SER A 205 17.17 -22.59 13.95
C SER A 205 15.93 -23.42 13.67
N SER A 206 15.28 -23.94 14.71
CA SER A 206 13.95 -24.54 14.54
C SER A 206 12.90 -23.50 14.15
N ASP A 207 11.82 -23.95 13.50
CA ASP A 207 10.75 -23.07 13.07
C ASP A 207 10.14 -22.25 14.23
N SER A 208 9.98 -22.86 15.42
CA SER A 208 9.44 -22.14 16.59
C SER A 208 10.37 -21.04 17.06
N ILE A 209 11.66 -21.31 17.18
CA ILE A 209 12.66 -20.29 17.59
C ILE A 209 12.72 -19.16 16.56
N PHE A 210 12.70 -19.49 15.27
CA PHE A 210 12.65 -18.51 14.20
C PHE A 210 11.42 -17.62 14.30
N GLN A 211 10.21 -18.22 14.42
CA GLN A 211 8.94 -17.49 14.52
C GLN A 211 8.85 -16.62 15.78
N GLU A 212 9.31 -17.11 16.93
CA GLU A 212 9.36 -16.35 18.19
C GLU A 212 10.28 -15.13 18.08
N ASN A 213 11.48 -15.33 17.49
CA ASN A 213 12.41 -14.23 17.25
C ASN A 213 11.83 -13.19 16.28
N LEU A 214 11.20 -13.66 15.21
CA LEU A 214 10.56 -12.80 14.22
C LEU A 214 9.43 -11.97 14.86
N LEU A 215 8.54 -12.61 15.63
CA LEU A 215 7.45 -11.95 16.33
C LEU A 215 7.96 -10.92 17.35
N SER A 216 8.98 -11.29 18.14
CA SER A 216 9.59 -10.39 19.13
C SER A 216 10.12 -9.10 18.48
N ASN A 217 10.80 -9.22 17.33
CA ASN A 217 11.29 -8.05 16.59
C ASN A 217 10.15 -7.23 15.98
N PHE A 218 9.15 -7.91 15.39
CA PHE A 218 7.98 -7.22 14.84
C PHE A 218 7.23 -6.43 15.92
N THR A 219 7.03 -7.02 17.10
CA THR A 219 6.41 -6.35 18.26
C THR A 219 7.16 -5.08 18.63
N LYS A 220 8.51 -5.12 18.68
CA LYS A 220 9.33 -3.92 18.97
C LYS A 220 9.13 -2.81 17.93
N HIS A 221 9.02 -3.17 16.65
CA HIS A 221 8.80 -2.17 15.59
C HIS A 221 7.42 -1.52 15.72
N VAL A 222 6.35 -2.31 15.96
CA VAL A 222 5.01 -1.81 16.20
C VAL A 222 4.96 -0.91 17.43
N GLN A 223 5.60 -1.34 18.54
CA GLN A 223 5.72 -0.55 19.78
C GLN A 223 6.39 0.79 19.50
N THR A 224 7.53 0.80 18.83
CA THR A 224 8.27 2.03 18.53
C THR A 224 7.42 2.99 17.69
N LEU A 225 6.70 2.49 16.69
CA LEU A 225 5.79 3.32 15.91
C LEU A 225 4.64 3.87 16.75
N TYR A 226 4.10 3.07 17.67
CA TYR A 226 3.07 3.52 18.60
C TYR A 226 3.58 4.65 19.51
N ASP A 227 4.78 4.51 20.07
CA ASP A 227 5.43 5.53 20.92
C ASP A 227 5.71 6.82 20.13
N LEU A 228 5.93 6.69 18.83
CA LEU A 228 6.06 7.82 17.90
C LEU A 228 4.71 8.45 17.48
N GLY A 229 3.58 7.95 17.95
CA GLY A 229 2.26 8.56 17.73
C GLY A 229 1.34 7.79 16.80
N ALA A 230 1.76 6.65 16.22
CA ALA A 230 0.89 5.79 15.42
C ALA A 230 -0.27 5.22 16.26
N ARG A 231 -1.49 5.28 15.72
CA ARG A 231 -2.70 4.75 16.37
C ARG A 231 -3.59 3.92 15.46
N ARG A 232 -3.35 3.92 14.15
CA ARG A 232 -4.09 3.12 13.15
C ARG A 232 -3.09 2.27 12.35
N PHE A 233 -3.11 0.96 12.60
CA PHE A 233 -2.18 0.02 11.98
C PHE A 233 -2.90 -0.87 10.97
N GLY A 234 -2.50 -0.76 9.70
CA GLY A 234 -2.86 -1.71 8.64
C GLY A 234 -1.69 -2.68 8.44
N ILE A 235 -1.84 -3.90 8.93
CA ILE A 235 -0.82 -4.93 8.78
C ILE A 235 -1.21 -5.83 7.61
N VAL A 236 -0.29 -6.10 6.70
CA VAL A 236 -0.47 -7.10 5.65
C VAL A 236 0.39 -8.30 5.99
N GLY A 237 -0.24 -9.41 6.32
CA GLY A 237 0.44 -10.65 6.71
C GLY A 237 1.27 -11.25 5.58
N VAL A 238 2.17 -12.14 5.93
CA VAL A 238 3.08 -12.82 4.99
C VAL A 238 2.28 -13.66 3.98
N PRO A 239 2.56 -13.56 2.67
CA PRO A 239 1.90 -14.33 1.63
C PRO A 239 2.28 -15.83 1.68
N PRO A 240 1.59 -16.72 0.92
CA PRO A 240 1.91 -18.15 0.88
C PRO A 240 3.24 -18.39 0.15
N VAL A 241 4.37 -18.13 0.82
CA VAL A 241 5.72 -18.20 0.24
C VAL A 241 6.06 -19.54 -0.38
N GLY A 242 5.46 -20.63 0.13
CA GLY A 242 5.60 -21.97 -0.46
C GLY A 242 4.91 -22.12 -1.82
N CYS A 243 4.11 -21.16 -2.25
CA CYS A 243 3.38 -21.19 -3.51
C CYS A 243 3.95 -20.25 -4.58
N VAL A 244 4.95 -19.43 -4.26
CA VAL A 244 5.57 -18.55 -5.28
C VAL A 244 6.36 -19.36 -6.31
N PRO A 245 6.49 -18.89 -7.54
CA PRO A 245 7.19 -19.62 -8.60
C PRO A 245 8.60 -20.08 -8.21
N ALA A 246 9.40 -19.25 -7.49
CA ALA A 246 10.76 -19.58 -7.06
C ALA A 246 10.84 -20.80 -6.12
N VAL A 247 9.82 -21.02 -5.30
CA VAL A 247 9.75 -22.19 -4.42
C VAL A 247 9.20 -23.38 -5.19
N ARG A 248 8.15 -23.18 -6.00
CA ARG A 248 7.52 -24.23 -6.79
C ARG A 248 8.50 -24.94 -7.77
N VAL A 249 9.45 -24.23 -8.35
CA VAL A 249 10.45 -24.84 -9.27
C VAL A 249 11.31 -25.89 -8.58
N ARG A 250 11.42 -25.86 -7.24
CA ARG A 250 12.19 -26.80 -6.42
C ARG A 250 11.35 -27.96 -5.87
N VAL A 251 10.04 -27.92 -6.09
CA VAL A 251 9.08 -28.93 -5.60
C VAL A 251 8.61 -29.79 -6.77
N PRO A 252 8.54 -31.14 -6.62
CA PRO A 252 8.03 -32.02 -7.67
C PRO A 252 6.68 -31.55 -8.21
N PHE A 253 6.52 -31.64 -9.54
CA PHE A 253 5.33 -31.19 -10.28
C PHE A 253 4.99 -29.71 -10.11
N GLY A 254 5.90 -28.88 -9.59
CA GLY A 254 5.67 -27.46 -9.32
C GLY A 254 4.52 -27.23 -8.32
N LEU A 255 4.35 -28.08 -7.35
CA LEU A 255 3.39 -27.92 -6.26
C LEU A 255 3.86 -26.85 -5.26
N CYS A 256 2.96 -26.34 -4.43
CA CYS A 256 3.37 -25.52 -3.29
C CYS A 256 4.14 -26.38 -2.29
N LEU A 257 5.10 -25.77 -1.57
CA LEU A 257 5.80 -26.41 -0.45
C LEU A 257 4.92 -26.32 0.83
N PRO A 258 4.32 -27.44 1.29
CA PRO A 258 3.33 -27.40 2.37
C PRO A 258 3.93 -26.89 3.69
N HIS A 259 5.17 -27.29 4.00
CA HIS A 259 5.89 -26.89 5.20
C HIS A 259 6.05 -25.37 5.29
N ALA A 260 6.54 -24.74 4.22
CA ALA A 260 6.69 -23.28 4.16
C ALA A 260 5.35 -22.55 4.40
N ASN A 261 4.28 -23.05 3.80
CA ASN A 261 2.95 -22.47 3.99
C ASN A 261 2.39 -22.71 5.39
N LYS A 262 2.76 -23.81 6.06
CA LYS A 262 2.37 -24.08 7.45
C LYS A 262 2.98 -23.04 8.39
N ILE A 263 4.29 -22.88 8.36
CA ILE A 263 4.99 -21.95 9.25
C ILE A 263 4.57 -20.49 9.02
N VAL A 264 4.29 -20.11 7.78
CA VAL A 264 3.74 -18.77 7.47
C VAL A 264 2.36 -18.56 8.10
N ARG A 265 1.46 -19.53 8.02
CA ARG A 265 0.13 -19.41 8.66
C ARG A 265 0.24 -19.29 10.17
N GLU A 266 1.10 -20.08 10.78
CA GLU A 266 1.35 -20.04 12.22
C GLU A 266 1.86 -18.66 12.65
N PHE A 267 2.84 -18.13 11.96
CA PHE A 267 3.34 -16.78 12.22
C PHE A 267 2.26 -15.69 12.01
N ASN A 268 1.48 -15.76 10.93
CA ASN A 268 0.41 -14.80 10.71
C ASN A 268 -0.65 -14.85 11.83
N SER A 269 -0.93 -16.04 12.41
CA SER A 269 -1.80 -16.17 13.60
C SER A 269 -1.16 -15.48 14.81
N MET A 270 0.12 -15.74 15.06
CA MET A 270 0.86 -15.12 16.18
C MET A 270 0.86 -13.57 16.07
N VAL A 271 1.00 -13.02 14.86
CA VAL A 271 0.88 -11.57 14.62
C VAL A 271 -0.52 -11.07 14.97
N GLY A 272 -1.57 -11.78 14.55
CA GLY A 272 -2.96 -11.44 14.89
C GLY A 272 -3.20 -11.42 16.40
N GLU A 273 -2.74 -12.43 17.11
CA GLU A 273 -2.85 -12.56 18.57
C GLU A 273 -2.05 -11.45 19.29
N MET A 274 -0.83 -11.18 18.83
CA MET A 274 0.01 -10.09 19.36
C MET A 274 -0.68 -8.74 19.21
N MET A 275 -1.23 -8.43 18.03
CA MET A 275 -1.94 -7.18 17.79
C MET A 275 -3.20 -7.06 18.66
N ALA A 276 -3.94 -8.15 18.86
CA ALA A 276 -5.10 -8.19 19.73
C ALA A 276 -4.72 -7.89 21.19
N ASN A 277 -3.74 -8.62 21.73
CA ASN A 277 -3.26 -8.41 23.10
C ASN A 277 -2.70 -7.00 23.29
N PHE A 278 -1.91 -6.51 22.35
CA PHE A 278 -1.30 -5.18 22.41
C PHE A 278 -2.35 -4.05 22.42
N SER A 279 -3.50 -4.22 21.72
CA SER A 279 -4.54 -3.21 21.60
C SER A 279 -5.56 -3.20 22.75
N THR A 280 -5.78 -4.34 23.40
CA THR A 280 -6.87 -4.51 24.38
C THR A 280 -6.41 -4.51 25.84
N ASP A 281 -5.17 -4.91 26.11
CA ASP A 281 -4.61 -4.95 27.46
C ASP A 281 -4.28 -3.53 27.93
N PRO A 282 -4.94 -3.01 29.00
CA PRO A 282 -4.67 -1.67 29.52
C PRO A 282 -3.24 -1.48 30.04
N GLU A 283 -2.55 -2.56 30.41
CA GLU A 283 -1.16 -2.54 30.88
C GLU A 283 -0.16 -2.54 29.73
N GLN A 284 -0.62 -2.86 28.51
CA GLN A 284 0.22 -2.81 27.32
C GLN A 284 0.30 -1.39 26.73
N PRO A 285 1.46 -1.02 26.19
CA PRO A 285 1.67 0.30 25.61
C PRO A 285 0.72 0.63 24.44
N GLY A 286 0.18 -0.37 23.75
CA GLY A 286 -0.70 -0.23 22.57
C GLY A 286 -2.16 0.06 22.90
N SER A 287 -2.53 0.19 24.16
CA SER A 287 -3.91 0.50 24.57
C SER A 287 -4.45 1.75 23.85
N GLY A 288 -5.63 1.60 23.22
CA GLY A 288 -6.28 2.68 22.46
C GLY A 288 -5.87 2.78 21.00
N MET A 289 -4.99 1.91 20.48
CA MET A 289 -4.78 1.79 19.03
C MET A 289 -5.94 1.04 18.37
N THR A 290 -6.08 1.25 17.06
CA THR A 290 -6.94 0.44 16.18
C THR A 290 -6.07 -0.25 15.14
N TYR A 291 -6.45 -1.47 14.75
CA TYR A 291 -5.68 -2.22 13.77
C TYR A 291 -6.57 -3.09 12.88
N SER A 292 -6.00 -3.46 11.75
CA SER A 292 -6.53 -4.49 10.87
C SER A 292 -5.37 -5.32 10.33
N VAL A 293 -5.49 -6.64 10.40
CA VAL A 293 -4.55 -7.57 9.77
C VAL A 293 -5.19 -8.11 8.51
N GLY A 294 -4.68 -7.66 7.35
CA GLY A 294 -5.07 -8.16 6.04
C GLY A 294 -4.28 -9.43 5.69
N SER A 295 -4.99 -10.50 5.40
CA SER A 295 -4.40 -11.80 5.07
C SER A 295 -4.07 -11.92 3.59
N SER A 296 -2.89 -11.45 3.17
CA SER A 296 -2.38 -11.72 1.82
C SER A 296 -2.31 -13.23 1.54
N TYR A 297 -2.07 -14.04 2.58
CA TYR A 297 -2.10 -15.49 2.48
C TYR A 297 -3.45 -16.00 1.95
N ASN A 298 -4.56 -15.65 2.61
CA ASN A 298 -5.90 -16.10 2.23
C ASN A 298 -6.31 -15.53 0.87
N VAL A 299 -5.98 -14.27 0.59
CA VAL A 299 -6.25 -13.62 -0.71
C VAL A 299 -5.57 -14.39 -1.85
N LEU A 300 -4.26 -14.65 -1.78
CA LEU A 300 -3.53 -15.35 -2.85
C LEU A 300 -3.94 -16.83 -2.94
N MET A 301 -4.26 -17.47 -1.83
CA MET A 301 -4.80 -18.84 -1.85
C MET A 301 -6.19 -18.90 -2.46
N ASN A 302 -7.05 -17.90 -2.25
CA ASN A 302 -8.35 -17.77 -2.93
C ASN A 302 -8.16 -17.63 -4.45
N PHE A 303 -7.25 -16.74 -4.90
CA PHE A 303 -6.93 -16.58 -6.32
C PHE A 303 -6.35 -17.85 -6.95
N THR A 304 -5.61 -18.64 -6.18
CA THR A 304 -5.02 -19.91 -6.65
C THR A 304 -6.05 -21.04 -6.69
N ARG A 305 -7.03 -21.06 -5.77
CA ARG A 305 -8.04 -22.10 -5.67
C ARG A 305 -9.12 -21.96 -6.74
N ASP A 306 -9.57 -20.73 -6.99
CA ASP A 306 -10.55 -20.41 -8.02
C ASP A 306 -10.03 -19.25 -8.90
N PRO A 307 -9.08 -19.55 -9.79
CA PRO A 307 -8.46 -18.51 -10.61
C PRO A 307 -9.47 -17.84 -11.54
N THR A 308 -10.36 -18.61 -12.16
CA THR A 308 -11.31 -18.10 -13.16
C THR A 308 -12.29 -17.11 -12.55
N ALA A 309 -12.87 -17.41 -11.39
CA ALA A 309 -13.77 -16.50 -10.68
C ALA A 309 -13.07 -15.18 -10.29
N ASN A 310 -11.75 -15.25 -10.05
CA ASN A 310 -10.94 -14.08 -9.71
C ASN A 310 -10.28 -13.39 -10.94
N GLY A 311 -10.59 -13.87 -12.16
CA GLY A 311 -10.09 -13.28 -13.42
C GLY A 311 -8.64 -13.63 -13.76
N PHE A 312 -8.11 -14.71 -13.19
CA PHE A 312 -6.79 -15.25 -13.50
C PHE A 312 -6.87 -16.51 -14.35
N THR A 313 -5.86 -16.73 -15.19
CA THR A 313 -5.69 -17.96 -15.97
C THR A 313 -4.36 -18.64 -15.66
N VAL A 314 -3.38 -17.91 -15.15
CA VAL A 314 -2.04 -18.40 -14.85
C VAL A 314 -1.67 -18.02 -13.41
N VAL A 315 -1.71 -19.01 -12.49
CA VAL A 315 -1.49 -18.80 -11.05
C VAL A 315 -0.25 -19.50 -10.49
N ARG A 316 0.53 -20.18 -11.34
CA ARG A 316 1.69 -20.97 -10.91
C ARG A 316 3.00 -20.51 -11.54
N ARG A 317 2.93 -19.80 -12.66
CA ARG A 317 4.05 -19.36 -13.46
C ARG A 317 4.21 -17.83 -13.36
N ALA A 318 5.46 -17.36 -13.32
CA ALA A 318 5.80 -15.95 -13.49
C ALA A 318 5.51 -15.45 -14.91
N CYS A 319 5.10 -14.19 -15.02
CA CYS A 319 4.89 -13.49 -16.27
C CYS A 319 6.22 -13.02 -16.91
N CYS A 320 7.18 -12.61 -16.07
CA CYS A 320 8.54 -12.20 -16.47
C CYS A 320 9.57 -13.12 -15.85
N GLY A 321 10.42 -13.66 -16.69
CA GLY A 321 11.52 -14.57 -16.31
C GLY A 321 11.55 -15.80 -17.22
N ASP A 322 12.58 -16.61 -17.06
CA ASP A 322 12.87 -17.70 -17.98
C ASP A 322 12.98 -19.04 -17.25
N GLY A 323 12.94 -20.15 -18.03
CA GLY A 323 13.02 -21.52 -17.54
C GLY A 323 11.70 -22.05 -16.96
N LEU A 324 11.81 -23.06 -16.08
CA LEU A 324 10.65 -23.71 -15.49
C LEU A 324 9.84 -22.70 -14.67
N LEU A 325 8.54 -22.67 -14.88
CA LEU A 325 7.60 -21.71 -14.28
C LEU A 325 7.99 -20.22 -14.46
N GLY A 326 8.91 -19.89 -15.39
CA GLY A 326 9.44 -18.54 -15.56
C GLY A 326 10.23 -18.03 -14.33
N ALA A 327 10.82 -18.91 -13.54
CA ALA A 327 11.41 -18.58 -12.25
C ALA A 327 12.78 -19.23 -11.98
N GLU A 328 13.34 -19.96 -12.95
CA GLU A 328 14.72 -20.46 -12.84
C GLU A 328 15.74 -19.33 -13.06
N ASN A 329 15.41 -18.38 -13.93
CA ASN A 329 16.21 -17.20 -14.15
C ASN A 329 15.36 -15.95 -13.81
N PRO A 330 15.96 -14.96 -13.14
CA PRO A 330 15.23 -13.76 -12.74
C PRO A 330 14.76 -12.93 -13.93
N CYS A 331 13.72 -12.13 -13.73
CA CYS A 331 13.25 -11.12 -14.69
C CYS A 331 14.36 -10.08 -14.93
N LYS A 332 14.78 -9.92 -16.19
CA LYS A 332 15.81 -8.99 -16.65
C LYS A 332 15.32 -8.30 -17.94
N HIS A 333 16.05 -7.29 -18.39
CA HIS A 333 15.71 -6.51 -19.57
C HIS A 333 15.35 -7.36 -20.80
N ASN A 334 16.03 -8.47 -21.02
CA ASN A 334 15.82 -9.36 -22.18
C ASN A 334 15.02 -10.63 -21.85
N SER A 335 14.41 -10.71 -20.65
CA SER A 335 13.61 -11.88 -20.29
C SER A 335 12.30 -11.95 -21.05
N THR A 336 11.78 -13.15 -21.19
CA THR A 336 10.45 -13.39 -21.74
C THR A 336 9.38 -12.76 -20.84
N VAL A 337 8.52 -11.94 -21.43
CA VAL A 337 7.37 -11.33 -20.76
C VAL A 337 6.08 -11.90 -21.37
N CYS A 338 5.16 -12.30 -20.50
CA CYS A 338 3.87 -12.82 -20.93
C CYS A 338 3.03 -11.75 -21.67
N ARG A 339 2.16 -12.19 -22.60
CA ARG A 339 1.33 -11.28 -23.40
C ARG A 339 0.22 -10.62 -22.58
N ASN A 340 -0.43 -11.39 -21.70
CA ASN A 340 -1.56 -10.91 -20.89
C ASN A 340 -1.18 -10.89 -19.41
N ARG A 341 -0.67 -9.77 -18.94
CA ARG A 341 -0.25 -9.56 -17.56
C ARG A 341 -1.43 -9.49 -16.57
N ALA A 342 -2.58 -9.08 -17.07
CA ALA A 342 -3.79 -8.95 -16.23
C ALA A 342 -4.36 -10.30 -15.76
N THR A 343 -3.99 -11.41 -16.41
CA THR A 343 -4.46 -12.75 -16.05
C THR A 343 -3.40 -13.62 -15.35
N HIS A 344 -2.21 -13.07 -15.10
CA HIS A 344 -1.15 -13.74 -14.34
C HIS A 344 -1.16 -13.29 -12.90
N LEU A 345 -1.03 -14.26 -11.95
CA LEU A 345 -0.95 -13.98 -10.52
C LEU A 345 0.41 -13.36 -10.14
N TYR A 346 1.50 -13.92 -10.69
CA TYR A 346 2.87 -13.50 -10.40
C TYR A 346 3.49 -12.75 -11.56
N TRP A 347 4.17 -11.63 -11.24
CA TRP A 347 4.97 -10.88 -12.18
C TRP A 347 6.30 -11.60 -12.46
N ASP A 348 7.07 -11.84 -11.44
CA ASP A 348 8.35 -12.53 -11.51
C ASP A 348 8.37 -13.76 -10.58
N PHE A 349 9.56 -14.23 -10.25
CA PHE A 349 9.77 -15.43 -9.43
C PHE A 349 9.06 -15.40 -8.06
N ALA A 350 8.74 -14.24 -7.50
CA ALA A 350 8.15 -14.08 -6.17
C ALA A 350 7.06 -13.00 -6.07
N HIS A 351 7.08 -11.97 -6.92
CA HIS A 351 6.26 -10.79 -6.77
C HIS A 351 4.96 -10.87 -7.57
N SER A 352 3.94 -10.21 -7.06
CA SER A 352 2.61 -10.16 -7.68
C SER A 352 2.58 -9.23 -8.90
N THR A 353 1.70 -9.53 -9.86
CA THR A 353 1.36 -8.55 -10.91
C THR A 353 0.57 -7.38 -10.33
N GLN A 354 0.52 -6.27 -11.08
CA GLN A 354 -0.36 -5.14 -10.79
C GLN A 354 -1.82 -5.59 -10.62
N ALA A 355 -2.31 -6.49 -11.48
CA ALA A 355 -3.69 -7.00 -11.39
C ALA A 355 -3.96 -7.75 -10.08
N THR A 356 -2.98 -8.50 -9.59
CA THR A 356 -3.05 -9.17 -8.29
C THR A 356 -3.05 -8.18 -7.14
N ALA A 357 -2.18 -7.17 -7.21
CA ALA A 357 -2.12 -6.12 -6.19
C ALA A 357 -3.43 -5.32 -6.12
N GLU A 358 -4.02 -4.98 -7.27
CA GLU A 358 -5.29 -4.26 -7.36
C GLU A 358 -6.44 -5.03 -6.69
N LYS A 359 -6.63 -6.29 -7.09
CA LYS A 359 -7.69 -7.14 -6.56
C LYS A 359 -7.47 -7.47 -5.08
N GLY A 360 -6.22 -7.75 -4.69
CA GLY A 360 -5.86 -8.00 -3.30
C GLY A 360 -6.11 -6.79 -2.39
N ALA A 361 -5.73 -5.60 -2.83
CA ALA A 361 -6.01 -4.36 -2.12
C ALA A 361 -7.51 -4.12 -1.94
N ALA A 362 -8.31 -4.33 -3.00
CA ALA A 362 -9.76 -4.17 -2.94
C ALA A 362 -10.41 -5.12 -1.93
N ILE A 363 -9.96 -6.38 -1.89
CA ILE A 363 -10.45 -7.39 -0.93
C ILE A 363 -10.06 -6.98 0.51
N ILE A 364 -8.79 -6.68 0.77
CA ILE A 364 -8.32 -6.27 2.11
C ILE A 364 -9.02 -4.99 2.57
N PHE A 365 -9.34 -4.08 1.65
CA PHE A 365 -9.97 -2.83 2.00
C PHE A 365 -11.46 -2.99 2.31
N ASN A 366 -12.21 -3.76 1.52
CA ASN A 366 -13.68 -3.73 1.51
C ASN A 366 -14.35 -5.04 1.93
N ALA A 367 -13.69 -6.20 1.81
CA ALA A 367 -14.37 -7.49 2.05
C ALA A 367 -14.91 -7.59 3.47
N PRO A 368 -16.07 -8.23 3.66
CA PRO A 368 -16.59 -8.57 4.98
C PRO A 368 -15.59 -9.41 5.78
N VAL A 369 -15.48 -9.17 7.08
CA VAL A 369 -14.54 -9.90 7.95
C VAL A 369 -14.84 -11.39 8.04
N GLU A 370 -16.10 -11.77 7.83
CA GLU A 370 -16.60 -13.16 7.80
C GLU A 370 -15.96 -13.98 6.66
N GLU A 371 -15.44 -13.31 5.63
CA GLU A 371 -14.70 -13.96 4.54
C GLU A 371 -13.25 -14.31 4.91
N ASN A 372 -12.80 -13.91 6.11
CA ASN A 372 -11.46 -14.18 6.67
C ASN A 372 -10.29 -13.63 5.83
N PHE A 373 -10.51 -12.51 5.11
CA PHE A 373 -9.44 -11.78 4.45
C PHE A 373 -8.83 -10.69 5.34
N THR A 374 -9.55 -10.29 6.40
CA THR A 374 -9.11 -9.29 7.39
C THR A 374 -9.63 -9.64 8.77
N ALA A 375 -8.92 -9.19 9.82
CA ALA A 375 -9.33 -9.31 11.21
C ALA A 375 -8.70 -8.17 12.06
N PRO A 376 -9.37 -7.67 13.13
CA PRO A 376 -10.78 -7.92 13.49
C PRO A 376 -11.77 -7.10 12.64
N ILE A 377 -11.27 -6.14 11.86
CA ILE A 377 -12.01 -5.25 10.98
C ILE A 377 -11.31 -5.17 9.62
N ASN A 378 -11.99 -4.73 8.56
CA ASN A 378 -11.35 -4.45 7.28
C ASN A 378 -10.70 -3.04 7.27
N PHE A 379 -9.92 -2.72 6.22
CA PHE A 379 -9.20 -1.45 6.17
C PHE A 379 -10.15 -0.24 6.00
N GLN A 380 -11.31 -0.41 5.37
CA GLN A 380 -12.32 0.64 5.30
C GLN A 380 -12.86 1.00 6.69
N GLN A 381 -13.15 -0.01 7.50
CA GLN A 381 -13.58 0.18 8.89
C GLN A 381 -12.45 0.80 9.74
N LEU A 382 -11.20 0.37 9.53
CA LEU A 382 -10.03 0.90 10.23
C LEU A 382 -9.88 2.43 10.06
N VAL A 383 -10.14 2.95 8.86
CA VAL A 383 -9.98 4.37 8.54
C VAL A 383 -11.26 5.19 8.66
N SER A 384 -12.38 4.54 8.98
CA SER A 384 -13.64 5.25 9.24
C SER A 384 -13.51 6.18 10.45
N PRO A 385 -14.17 7.35 10.45
CA PRO A 385 -14.19 8.24 11.60
C PRO A 385 -14.60 7.48 12.87
N ARG A 386 -13.85 7.65 13.95
CA ARG A 386 -14.27 7.09 15.24
C ARG A 386 -15.63 7.70 15.60
N GLN A 387 -16.65 6.87 15.78
CA GLN A 387 -17.89 7.30 16.41
C GLN A 387 -17.52 7.66 17.85
N HIS A 388 -17.40 8.95 18.15
CA HIS A 388 -17.40 9.41 19.53
C HIS A 388 -18.72 8.93 20.12
N GLY A 389 -18.67 7.92 20.97
CA GLY A 389 -19.83 7.45 21.70
C GLY A 389 -20.42 8.65 22.43
N SER A 390 -21.60 9.11 21.99
CA SER A 390 -22.46 9.96 22.77
C SER A 390 -22.88 9.14 23.99
N GLY A 391 -22.07 9.20 25.06
CA GLY A 391 -22.43 8.69 26.36
C GLY A 391 -23.66 9.45 26.82
N GLY A 392 -24.82 8.94 26.46
CA GLY A 392 -26.07 9.36 27.05
C GLY A 392 -26.03 9.00 28.53
N PHE A 393 -25.73 9.95 29.39
CA PHE A 393 -26.15 9.88 30.76
C PHE A 393 -27.68 9.84 30.77
N SER A 394 -28.24 8.65 30.84
CA SER A 394 -29.64 8.47 31.25
C SER A 394 -29.65 8.64 32.77
N SER A 395 -30.04 9.81 33.20
CA SER A 395 -30.45 10.06 34.61
C SER A 395 -31.80 9.39 34.79
N ALA A 396 -31.87 8.33 35.56
CA ALA A 396 -33.07 7.86 36.24
C ALA A 396 -32.89 8.10 37.75
#